data_e6ffaa4076475c066548b3e332968c4d
#
_entry.id   e6ffaa4076475c066548b3e332968c4d
#
_cell.length_a   1.000
_cell.length_b   1.000
_cell.length_c   1.000
_cell.angle_alpha   90.00
_cell.angle_beta   90.00
_cell.angle_gamma   90.00
#
_symmetry.space_group_name_H-M   'P 1'
#
loop_
_entity.id
_entity.type
_entity.pdbx_description
1 polymer ?
#
loop_
_entity_poly.entity_id
_entity_poly.type
_entity_poly.pdbx_seq_one_letter_code
_entity_poly.pdbx_strand_id
1 'polypeptide(L)'
;MTRHATLAVRPAAALLLAALLLAPAAARAQAKGAAADALAEGLPPQEREMLQLAQDFARRCGDAMEGWLQKQETSPERLLSFLYFPMPKTDPPKYTTDWDKLSDRDVQPIEEAVLGKSAAIVFAVLVDKNGYLPTHNVRYSMPLTGNLAADLVNNRTKRIFNDKTGLAAARSVAPFLVQRYQRDTGETMVDLSVPVMLRGEHWGAVRIGYRAIEAK
;
A
#
# COMPACT_ATOMS: atom_id res chain seq x y z
N MET A 1 -21.28 45.26 -24.47
CA MET A 1 -21.15 44.14 -25.45
C MET A 1 -20.03 43.24 -25.00
N THR A 2 -20.33 42.24 -24.22
CA THR A 2 -19.37 41.30 -23.63
C THR A 2 -19.44 40.00 -24.43
N ARG A 3 -18.36 39.67 -25.12
CA ARG A 3 -18.26 38.40 -25.90
C ARG A 3 -17.86 37.28 -24.96
N HIS A 4 -18.74 36.31 -24.79
CA HIS A 4 -18.42 35.04 -24.17
C HIS A 4 -17.64 34.15 -25.15
N ALA A 5 -16.38 33.87 -24.84
CA ALA A 5 -15.59 32.88 -25.58
C ALA A 5 -15.93 31.47 -25.02
N THR A 6 -16.66 30.70 -25.83
CA THR A 6 -16.92 29.28 -25.57
C THR A 6 -15.67 28.47 -25.90
N LEU A 7 -14.99 27.92 -24.89
CA LEU A 7 -13.89 26.99 -25.13
C LEU A 7 -14.47 25.67 -25.67
N ALA A 8 -14.22 25.40 -26.96
CA ALA A 8 -14.54 24.12 -27.58
C ALA A 8 -13.56 23.06 -27.07
N VAL A 9 -14.06 22.10 -26.30
CA VAL A 9 -13.31 20.90 -25.89
C VAL A 9 -13.01 20.08 -27.15
N ARG A 10 -11.74 19.85 -27.43
CA ARG A 10 -11.25 19.13 -28.61
C ARG A 10 -11.76 17.67 -28.60
N PRO A 11 -12.43 17.19 -29.65
CA PRO A 11 -13.01 15.84 -29.72
C PRO A 11 -11.97 14.69 -29.75
N ALA A 12 -10.69 15.00 -29.96
CA ALA A 12 -9.62 13.99 -30.09
C ALA A 12 -9.38 13.18 -28.80
N ALA A 13 -9.54 13.77 -27.61
CA ALA A 13 -9.33 13.07 -26.34
C ALA A 13 -10.47 12.08 -26.03
N ALA A 14 -11.70 12.39 -26.43
CA ALA A 14 -12.85 11.50 -26.23
C ALA A 14 -12.80 10.27 -27.14
N LEU A 15 -12.28 10.39 -28.36
CA LEU A 15 -12.10 9.28 -29.31
C LEU A 15 -11.00 8.30 -28.83
N LEU A 16 -9.91 8.77 -28.24
CA LEU A 16 -8.85 7.91 -27.71
C LEU A 16 -9.32 7.09 -26.51
N LEU A 17 -10.14 7.68 -25.62
CA LEU A 17 -10.70 6.98 -24.46
C LEU A 17 -11.70 5.89 -24.87
N ALA A 18 -12.53 6.15 -25.88
CA ALA A 18 -13.50 5.17 -26.41
C ALA A 18 -12.82 3.99 -27.12
N ALA A 19 -11.73 4.23 -27.85
CA ALA A 19 -10.95 3.17 -28.49
C ALA A 19 -10.28 2.23 -27.47
N LEU A 20 -9.87 2.74 -26.31
CA LEU A 20 -9.26 1.93 -25.25
C LEU A 20 -10.28 1.02 -24.56
N LEU A 21 -11.55 1.44 -24.44
CA LEU A 21 -12.61 0.64 -23.85
C LEU A 21 -13.04 -0.56 -24.70
N LEU A 22 -12.84 -0.51 -26.02
CA LEU A 22 -13.15 -1.57 -26.98
C LEU A 22 -11.96 -2.50 -27.26
N ALA A 23 -10.78 -2.18 -26.76
CA ALA A 23 -9.58 -2.99 -26.96
C ALA A 23 -9.64 -4.33 -26.21
N PRO A 24 -9.05 -5.41 -26.76
CA PRO A 24 -8.94 -6.69 -26.06
C PRO A 24 -8.23 -6.53 -24.70
N ALA A 25 -8.56 -7.40 -23.73
CA ALA A 25 -8.03 -7.32 -22.36
C ALA A 25 -6.49 -7.26 -22.32
N ALA A 26 -5.82 -8.00 -23.19
CA ALA A 26 -4.35 -7.98 -23.32
C ALA A 26 -3.82 -6.61 -23.76
N ALA A 27 -4.45 -5.95 -24.74
CA ALA A 27 -4.05 -4.63 -25.21
C ALA A 27 -4.27 -3.54 -24.12
N ARG A 28 -5.35 -3.66 -23.33
CA ARG A 28 -5.59 -2.78 -22.18
C ARG A 28 -4.55 -2.97 -21.09
N ALA A 29 -4.16 -4.21 -20.81
CA ALA A 29 -3.10 -4.52 -19.82
C ALA A 29 -1.75 -3.95 -20.27
N GLN A 30 -1.41 -4.10 -21.56
CA GLN A 30 -0.19 -3.51 -22.14
C GLN A 30 -0.19 -1.99 -22.08
N ALA A 31 -1.29 -1.34 -22.46
CA ALA A 31 -1.41 0.12 -22.38
C ALA A 31 -1.31 0.64 -20.94
N LYS A 32 -1.90 -0.08 -19.98
CA LYS A 32 -1.80 0.24 -18.55
C LYS A 32 -0.37 0.07 -18.04
N GLY A 33 0.34 -0.99 -18.48
CA GLY A 33 1.75 -1.21 -18.17
C GLY A 33 2.63 -0.08 -18.69
N ALA A 34 2.55 0.24 -19.98
CA ALA A 34 3.31 1.31 -20.60
C ALA A 34 3.07 2.69 -19.95
N ALA A 35 1.82 2.98 -19.57
CA ALA A 35 1.50 4.21 -18.86
C ALA A 35 2.11 4.23 -17.43
N ALA A 36 2.14 3.09 -16.75
CA ALA A 36 2.79 2.96 -15.44
C ALA A 36 4.30 3.17 -15.55
N ASP A 37 4.94 2.59 -16.58
CA ASP A 37 6.37 2.72 -16.83
C ASP A 37 6.75 4.18 -17.14
N ALA A 38 5.98 4.87 -17.99
CA ALA A 38 6.18 6.29 -18.29
C ALA A 38 6.03 7.19 -17.04
N LEU A 39 5.09 6.87 -16.14
CA LEU A 39 4.96 7.58 -14.87
C LEU A 39 6.16 7.31 -13.95
N ALA A 40 6.67 6.09 -13.95
CA ALA A 40 7.83 5.69 -13.15
C ALA A 40 9.13 6.37 -13.63
N GLU A 41 9.30 6.57 -14.94
CA GLU A 41 10.45 7.27 -15.51
C GLU A 41 10.55 8.72 -15.04
N GLY A 42 9.41 9.38 -14.76
CA GLY A 42 9.35 10.75 -14.24
C GLY A 42 9.71 10.89 -12.76
N LEU A 43 9.87 9.78 -12.02
CA LEU A 43 10.20 9.82 -10.59
C LEU A 43 11.68 10.15 -10.36
N PRO A 44 12.02 10.83 -9.24
CA PRO A 44 13.38 10.94 -8.74
C PRO A 44 14.03 9.55 -8.56
N PRO A 45 15.39 9.45 -8.65
CA PRO A 45 16.09 8.16 -8.55
C PRO A 45 15.72 7.34 -7.30
N GLN A 46 15.66 7.98 -6.12
CA GLN A 46 15.28 7.30 -4.88
C GLN A 46 13.86 6.74 -4.95
N GLU A 47 12.92 7.49 -5.51
CA GLU A 47 11.52 7.04 -5.62
C GLU A 47 11.37 5.88 -6.62
N ARG A 48 12.16 5.88 -7.70
CA ARG A 48 12.20 4.75 -8.63
C ARG A 48 12.71 3.48 -7.97
N GLU A 49 13.78 3.59 -7.17
CA GLU A 49 14.30 2.46 -6.39
C GLU A 49 13.23 1.94 -5.41
N MET A 50 12.60 2.84 -4.66
CA MET A 50 11.53 2.47 -3.72
C MET A 50 10.31 1.88 -4.45
N LEU A 51 9.98 2.34 -5.66
CA LEU A 51 8.91 1.78 -6.46
C LEU A 51 9.22 0.34 -6.88
N GLN A 52 10.42 0.05 -7.34
CA GLN A 52 10.85 -1.32 -7.68
C GLN A 52 10.75 -2.26 -6.46
N LEU A 53 11.21 -1.79 -5.31
CA LEU A 53 11.08 -2.55 -4.05
C LEU A 53 9.62 -2.77 -3.67
N ALA A 54 8.76 -1.76 -3.81
CA ALA A 54 7.34 -1.87 -3.48
C ALA A 54 6.59 -2.80 -4.45
N GLN A 55 6.94 -2.81 -5.72
CA GLN A 55 6.37 -3.73 -6.72
C GLN A 55 6.74 -5.19 -6.42
N ASP A 56 8.01 -5.48 -6.10
CA ASP A 56 8.43 -6.82 -5.66
C ASP A 56 7.76 -7.21 -4.34
N PHE A 57 7.65 -6.29 -3.41
CA PHE A 57 6.98 -6.48 -2.13
C PHE A 57 5.49 -6.84 -2.33
N ALA A 58 4.75 -6.08 -3.16
CA ALA A 58 3.35 -6.34 -3.46
C ALA A 58 3.15 -7.72 -4.10
N ARG A 59 4.02 -8.09 -5.05
CA ARG A 59 4.00 -9.41 -5.69
C ARG A 59 4.21 -10.51 -4.65
N ARG A 60 5.24 -10.42 -3.81
CA ARG A 60 5.55 -11.44 -2.78
C ARG A 60 4.44 -11.60 -1.75
N CYS A 61 3.79 -10.50 -1.35
CA CYS A 61 2.63 -10.57 -0.46
C CYS A 61 1.44 -11.24 -1.15
N GLY A 62 1.18 -10.92 -2.41
CA GLY A 62 0.15 -11.59 -3.22
C GLY A 62 0.42 -13.09 -3.36
N ASP A 63 1.67 -13.47 -3.68
CA ASP A 63 2.09 -14.87 -3.80
C ASP A 63 1.90 -15.63 -2.46
N ALA A 64 2.21 -15.00 -1.33
CA ALA A 64 1.98 -15.59 0.00
C ALA A 64 0.49 -15.85 0.24
N MET A 65 -0.37 -14.86 -0.04
CA MET A 65 -1.82 -14.99 0.13
C MET A 65 -2.42 -16.06 -0.80
N GLU A 66 -1.99 -16.11 -2.08
CA GLU A 66 -2.39 -17.20 -2.99
C GLU A 66 -1.91 -18.56 -2.49
N GLY A 67 -0.71 -18.63 -1.90
CA GLY A 67 -0.19 -19.83 -1.26
C GLY A 67 -1.06 -20.31 -0.12
N TRP A 68 -1.61 -19.42 0.72
CA TRP A 68 -2.56 -19.78 1.79
C TRP A 68 -3.85 -20.38 1.22
N LEU A 69 -4.36 -19.81 0.12
CA LEU A 69 -5.56 -20.31 -0.55
C LEU A 69 -5.33 -21.70 -1.17
N GLN A 70 -4.17 -21.89 -1.82
CA GLN A 70 -3.80 -23.18 -2.42
C GLN A 70 -3.66 -24.29 -1.37
N LYS A 71 -3.11 -23.95 -0.19
CA LYS A 71 -2.95 -24.89 0.95
C LYS A 71 -4.22 -25.03 1.79
N GLN A 72 -5.30 -24.30 1.45
CA GLN A 72 -6.54 -24.26 2.21
C GLN A 72 -6.37 -23.82 3.68
N GLU A 73 -5.34 -23.00 3.96
CA GLU A 73 -5.11 -22.41 5.28
C GLU A 73 -6.13 -21.31 5.60
N THR A 74 -6.72 -20.72 4.56
CA THR A 74 -7.82 -19.74 4.62
C THR A 74 -8.66 -19.84 3.33
N SER A 75 -9.72 -19.03 3.22
CA SER A 75 -10.54 -18.96 2.01
C SER A 75 -10.59 -17.52 1.43
N PRO A 76 -10.95 -17.37 0.14
CA PRO A 76 -11.13 -16.06 -0.46
C PRO A 76 -12.14 -15.19 0.30
N GLU A 77 -13.25 -15.79 0.74
CA GLU A 77 -14.30 -15.10 1.49
C GLU A 77 -13.76 -14.54 2.81
N ARG A 78 -12.89 -15.28 3.50
CA ARG A 78 -12.27 -14.81 4.76
C ARG A 78 -11.28 -13.69 4.52
N LEU A 79 -10.41 -13.80 3.51
CA LEU A 79 -9.45 -12.76 3.15
C LEU A 79 -10.12 -11.47 2.66
N LEU A 80 -11.30 -11.58 2.02
CA LEU A 80 -12.05 -10.46 1.45
C LEU A 80 -13.19 -9.97 2.35
N SER A 81 -13.45 -10.62 3.49
CA SER A 81 -14.54 -10.24 4.40
C SER A 81 -14.25 -8.94 5.16
N PHE A 82 -12.98 -8.63 5.39
CA PHE A 82 -12.54 -7.48 6.21
C PHE A 82 -13.23 -7.43 7.58
N LEU A 83 -13.42 -8.61 8.18
CA LEU A 83 -14.02 -8.77 9.50
C LEU A 83 -12.93 -8.69 10.57
N TYR A 84 -13.06 -7.72 11.46
CA TYR A 84 -12.09 -7.48 12.53
C TYR A 84 -12.72 -7.75 13.89
N PHE A 85 -12.00 -8.51 14.73
CA PHE A 85 -12.41 -8.81 16.09
C PHE A 85 -11.60 -7.92 17.05
N PRO A 86 -12.24 -7.07 17.87
CA PRO A 86 -11.52 -6.18 18.77
C PRO A 86 -10.77 -6.97 19.84
N MET A 87 -9.53 -6.58 20.09
CA MET A 87 -8.72 -7.12 21.16
C MET A 87 -9.03 -6.32 22.45
N PRO A 88 -9.47 -6.99 23.53
CA PRO A 88 -9.83 -6.29 24.76
C PRO A 88 -8.61 -5.66 25.43
N LYS A 89 -8.84 -4.56 26.16
CA LYS A 89 -7.83 -3.85 26.97
C LYS A 89 -6.61 -3.39 26.17
N THR A 90 -6.80 -2.97 24.92
CA THR A 90 -5.76 -2.34 24.10
C THR A 90 -6.06 -0.86 23.87
N ASP A 91 -5.04 -0.03 24.04
CA ASP A 91 -5.06 1.39 23.73
C ASP A 91 -3.72 1.76 23.05
N PRO A 92 -3.75 2.23 21.80
CA PRO A 92 -4.91 2.38 20.92
C PRO A 92 -5.60 1.04 20.59
N PRO A 93 -6.87 1.08 20.13
CA PRO A 93 -7.63 -0.12 19.80
C PRO A 93 -6.89 -1.02 18.80
N LYS A 94 -6.83 -2.30 19.10
CA LYS A 94 -6.28 -3.35 18.25
C LYS A 94 -7.35 -4.36 17.86
N TYR A 95 -7.08 -5.03 16.77
CA TYR A 95 -8.00 -6.01 16.19
C TYR A 95 -7.25 -7.27 15.81
N THR A 96 -7.97 -8.34 15.57
CA THR A 96 -7.45 -9.58 15.01
C THR A 96 -8.37 -10.09 13.91
N THR A 97 -7.82 -10.90 13.01
CA THR A 97 -8.54 -11.60 11.96
C THR A 97 -8.19 -13.08 12.00
N ASP A 98 -8.95 -13.91 11.27
CA ASP A 98 -8.70 -15.35 11.18
C ASP A 98 -7.34 -15.69 10.50
N TRP A 99 -6.78 -14.74 9.74
CA TRP A 99 -5.56 -14.92 8.93
C TRP A 99 -4.34 -14.15 9.45
N ASP A 100 -4.44 -13.50 10.61
CA ASP A 100 -3.31 -12.76 11.20
C ASP A 100 -2.06 -13.62 11.43
N LYS A 101 -2.25 -14.86 11.90
CA LYS A 101 -1.13 -15.78 12.14
C LYS A 101 -0.40 -16.16 10.86
N LEU A 102 -1.13 -16.21 9.74
CA LEU A 102 -0.55 -16.44 8.42
C LEU A 102 0.30 -15.22 8.00
N SER A 103 -0.21 -14.01 8.26
CA SER A 103 0.55 -12.79 7.99
C SER A 103 1.80 -12.67 8.86
N ASP A 104 1.70 -12.97 10.15
CA ASP A 104 2.86 -12.97 11.04
C ASP A 104 3.93 -14.00 10.61
N ARG A 105 3.50 -15.17 10.08
CA ARG A 105 4.40 -16.22 9.60
C ARG A 105 5.08 -15.89 8.27
N ASP A 106 4.32 -15.41 7.28
CA ASP A 106 4.75 -15.36 5.89
C ASP A 106 4.96 -13.93 5.36
N VAL A 107 4.22 -12.93 5.87
CA VAL A 107 4.34 -11.53 5.41
C VAL A 107 5.38 -10.77 6.23
N GLN A 108 5.44 -10.92 7.56
CA GLN A 108 6.42 -10.21 8.39
C GLN A 108 7.88 -10.43 7.93
N PRO A 109 8.32 -11.65 7.55
CA PRO A 109 9.67 -11.84 6.99
C PRO A 109 9.89 -11.07 5.68
N ILE A 110 8.83 -10.89 4.86
CA ILE A 110 8.92 -10.09 3.63
C ILE A 110 9.08 -8.62 3.98
N GLU A 111 8.29 -8.10 4.94
CA GLU A 111 8.38 -6.74 5.46
C GLU A 111 9.78 -6.43 6.02
N GLU A 112 10.38 -7.37 6.78
CA GLU A 112 11.72 -7.23 7.31
C GLU A 112 12.78 -7.21 6.19
N ALA A 113 12.64 -8.07 5.18
CA ALA A 113 13.55 -8.10 4.05
C ALA A 113 13.52 -6.79 3.25
N VAL A 114 12.37 -6.13 3.12
CA VAL A 114 12.24 -4.81 2.48
C VAL A 114 12.84 -3.73 3.36
N LEU A 115 12.53 -3.73 4.67
CA LEU A 115 13.09 -2.78 5.63
C LEU A 115 14.61 -2.79 5.63
N GLY A 116 15.22 -3.96 5.49
CA GLY A 116 16.68 -4.14 5.47
C GLY A 116 17.36 -3.65 4.18
N LYS A 117 16.62 -3.25 3.13
CA LYS A 117 17.21 -2.83 1.85
C LYS A 117 17.86 -1.45 1.90
N SER A 118 17.39 -0.55 2.76
CA SER A 118 17.96 0.80 2.87
C SER A 118 17.76 1.37 4.27
N ALA A 119 18.79 2.04 4.79
CA ALA A 119 18.69 2.79 6.04
C ALA A 119 17.69 3.95 5.99
N ALA A 120 17.33 4.41 4.79
CA ALA A 120 16.31 5.43 4.60
C ALA A 120 14.90 4.89 4.89
N ILE A 121 14.67 3.57 4.75
CA ILE A 121 13.36 2.97 4.99
C ILE A 121 13.05 2.97 6.49
N VAL A 122 11.93 3.55 6.84
CA VAL A 122 11.44 3.63 8.22
C VAL A 122 10.50 2.48 8.53
N PHE A 123 9.62 2.14 7.58
CA PHE A 123 8.73 0.98 7.68
C PHE A 123 8.42 0.40 6.29
N ALA A 124 8.11 -0.88 6.27
CA ALA A 124 7.54 -1.58 5.12
C ALA A 124 6.40 -2.46 5.63
N VAL A 125 5.18 -2.25 5.14
CA VAL A 125 3.98 -2.90 5.67
C VAL A 125 2.98 -3.27 4.59
N LEU A 126 2.23 -4.34 4.84
CA LEU A 126 1.03 -4.71 4.10
C LEU A 126 -0.19 -4.19 4.86
N VAL A 127 -1.11 -3.54 4.18
CA VAL A 127 -2.41 -3.09 4.75
C VAL A 127 -3.55 -3.52 3.84
N ASP A 128 -4.69 -3.86 4.42
CA ASP A 128 -5.90 -4.07 3.65
C ASP A 128 -6.55 -2.74 3.22
N LYS A 129 -7.58 -2.79 2.40
CA LYS A 129 -8.28 -1.58 1.86
C LYS A 129 -8.94 -0.69 2.91
N ASN A 130 -9.07 -1.15 4.16
CA ASN A 130 -9.58 -0.36 5.29
C ASN A 130 -8.44 0.20 6.17
N GLY A 131 -7.17 -0.07 5.81
CA GLY A 131 -6.00 0.36 6.55
C GLY A 131 -5.66 -0.54 7.73
N TYR A 132 -6.26 -1.75 7.81
CA TYR A 132 -5.88 -2.72 8.82
C TYR A 132 -4.49 -3.29 8.52
N LEU A 133 -3.67 -3.32 9.54
CA LEU A 133 -2.28 -3.76 9.50
C LEU A 133 -2.16 -5.11 10.23
N PRO A 134 -2.20 -6.24 9.50
CA PRO A 134 -2.23 -7.58 10.09
C PRO A 134 -0.92 -7.95 10.79
N THR A 135 0.19 -7.43 10.30
CA THR A 135 1.52 -7.57 10.88
C THR A 135 2.31 -6.28 10.69
N HIS A 136 3.49 -6.16 11.27
CA HIS A 136 4.38 -5.01 11.09
C HIS A 136 5.82 -5.46 11.24
N ASN A 137 6.76 -4.64 10.79
CA ASN A 137 8.18 -4.83 11.08
C ASN A 137 8.39 -5.14 12.57
N VAL A 138 9.30 -6.05 12.88
CA VAL A 138 9.53 -6.57 14.24
C VAL A 138 9.72 -5.44 15.25
N ARG A 139 10.48 -4.39 14.90
CA ARG A 139 10.73 -3.23 15.77
C ARG A 139 9.46 -2.44 16.16
N TYR A 140 8.37 -2.62 15.43
CA TYR A 140 7.06 -2.02 15.69
C TYR A 140 6.00 -3.06 16.12
N SER A 141 6.43 -4.28 16.40
CA SER A 141 5.61 -5.39 16.86
C SER A 141 6.03 -5.87 18.26
N MET A 142 6.71 -5.01 19.03
CA MET A 142 7.18 -5.32 20.38
C MET A 142 5.99 -5.63 21.30
N PRO A 143 6.16 -6.48 22.30
CA PRO A 143 5.10 -6.74 23.30
C PRO A 143 4.60 -5.44 23.94
N LEU A 144 3.30 -5.40 24.28
CA LEU A 144 2.73 -4.30 25.06
C LEU A 144 3.38 -4.26 26.44
N THR A 145 3.80 -3.07 26.85
CA THR A 145 4.45 -2.83 28.14
C THR A 145 3.50 -2.27 29.21
N GLY A 146 2.31 -1.80 28.78
CA GLY A 146 1.38 -1.04 29.59
C GLY A 146 1.72 0.46 29.72
N ASN A 147 2.85 0.88 29.13
CA ASN A 147 3.20 2.29 28.98
C ASN A 147 2.68 2.78 27.64
N LEU A 148 1.59 3.58 27.64
CA LEU A 148 0.94 4.05 26.43
C LEU A 148 1.90 4.74 25.45
N ALA A 149 2.78 5.61 25.94
CA ALA A 149 3.71 6.34 25.08
C ALA A 149 4.72 5.41 24.38
N ALA A 150 5.25 4.44 25.11
CA ALA A 150 6.14 3.42 24.54
C ALA A 150 5.39 2.51 23.57
N ASP A 151 4.19 2.07 23.93
CA ASP A 151 3.37 1.14 23.14
C ASP A 151 2.86 1.79 21.82
N LEU A 152 2.56 3.10 21.84
CA LEU A 152 2.21 3.86 20.65
C LEU A 152 3.31 3.86 19.58
N VAL A 153 4.56 3.86 20.00
CA VAL A 153 5.74 3.88 19.12
C VAL A 153 6.14 2.46 18.71
N ASN A 154 6.23 1.53 19.68
CA ASN A 154 6.89 0.25 19.49
C ASN A 154 5.93 -0.92 19.21
N ASN A 155 4.62 -0.71 19.39
CA ASN A 155 3.60 -1.73 19.11
C ASN A 155 2.51 -1.16 18.18
N ARG A 156 2.75 -1.19 16.88
CA ARG A 156 1.88 -0.62 15.85
C ARG A 156 1.10 -1.70 15.08
N THR A 157 1.47 -2.97 15.21
CA THR A 157 0.78 -4.11 14.58
C THR A 157 -0.68 -4.26 15.05
N LYS A 158 -1.51 -4.89 14.24
CA LYS A 158 -2.92 -5.21 14.56
C LYS A 158 -3.80 -3.95 14.77
N ARG A 159 -3.44 -2.84 14.13
CA ARG A 159 -4.18 -1.56 14.19
C ARG A 159 -4.79 -1.22 12.85
N ILE A 160 -5.80 -0.35 12.87
CA ILE A 160 -6.37 0.25 11.67
C ILE A 160 -5.84 1.68 11.54
N PHE A 161 -5.10 1.95 10.46
CA PHE A 161 -4.58 3.27 10.11
C PHE A 161 -5.50 3.90 9.07
N ASN A 162 -6.54 4.56 9.56
CA ASN A 162 -7.59 5.17 8.75
C ASN A 162 -7.47 6.70 8.62
N ASP A 163 -6.29 7.23 8.90
CA ASP A 163 -5.97 8.61 8.57
C ASP A 163 -5.94 8.85 7.05
N LYS A 164 -5.90 10.13 6.64
CA LYS A 164 -5.98 10.52 5.23
C LYS A 164 -4.91 9.83 4.37
N THR A 165 -3.65 9.80 4.83
CA THR A 165 -2.53 9.19 4.10
C THR A 165 -2.68 7.66 4.06
N GLY A 166 -3.03 7.06 5.19
CA GLY A 166 -3.24 5.62 5.33
C GLY A 166 -4.33 5.09 4.40
N LEU A 167 -5.51 5.71 4.42
CA LEU A 167 -6.63 5.30 3.55
C LEU A 167 -6.38 5.59 2.08
N ALA A 168 -5.72 6.71 1.73
CA ALA A 168 -5.37 6.99 0.35
C ALA A 168 -4.44 5.91 -0.22
N ALA A 169 -3.44 5.48 0.54
CA ALA A 169 -2.56 4.36 0.16
C ALA A 169 -3.33 3.04 0.05
N ALA A 170 -4.11 2.69 1.08
CA ALA A 170 -4.82 1.42 1.17
C ALA A 170 -5.87 1.23 0.06
N ARG A 171 -6.47 2.31 -0.45
CA ARG A 171 -7.55 2.30 -1.44
C ARG A 171 -7.13 2.65 -2.85
N SER A 172 -5.89 3.07 -3.05
CA SER A 172 -5.39 3.40 -4.38
C SER A 172 -5.35 2.15 -5.26
N VAL A 173 -5.92 2.26 -6.46
CA VAL A 173 -5.83 1.27 -7.54
C VAL A 173 -4.93 1.76 -8.67
N ALA A 174 -4.30 2.93 -8.50
CA ALA A 174 -3.27 3.41 -9.41
C ALA A 174 -2.05 2.46 -9.39
N PRO A 175 -1.22 2.44 -10.44
CA PRO A 175 -0.02 1.59 -10.47
C PRO A 175 0.88 1.77 -9.26
N PHE A 176 0.95 2.99 -8.75
CA PHE A 176 1.56 3.36 -7.48
C PHE A 176 1.01 4.71 -7.00
N LEU A 177 1.20 5.02 -5.74
CA LEU A 177 0.89 6.32 -5.15
C LEU A 177 2.08 6.79 -4.30
N VAL A 178 2.54 8.01 -4.53
CA VAL A 178 3.58 8.67 -3.72
C VAL A 178 2.95 9.80 -2.94
N GLN A 179 3.08 9.78 -1.63
CA GLN A 179 2.59 10.81 -0.72
C GLN A 179 3.76 11.36 0.09
N ARG A 180 3.84 12.68 0.22
CA ARG A 180 4.85 13.34 1.05
C ARG A 180 4.15 14.06 2.20
N TYR A 181 4.72 13.94 3.38
CA TYR A 181 4.23 14.65 4.57
C TYR A 181 5.40 14.99 5.49
N GLN A 182 5.25 16.05 6.24
CA GLN A 182 6.19 16.40 7.29
C GLN A 182 5.74 15.79 8.60
N ARG A 183 6.70 15.22 9.33
CA ARG A 183 6.50 14.84 10.71
C ARG A 183 6.55 16.08 11.61
N ASP A 184 6.02 15.94 12.81
CA ASP A 184 6.14 16.93 13.89
C ASP A 184 7.59 17.27 14.24
N THR A 185 8.53 16.39 13.93
CA THR A 185 9.98 16.61 14.03
C THR A 185 10.57 17.48 12.92
N GLY A 186 9.76 17.90 11.93
CA GLY A 186 10.21 18.63 10.74
C GLY A 186 10.81 17.75 9.63
N GLU A 187 10.93 16.44 9.85
CA GLU A 187 11.47 15.49 8.89
C GLU A 187 10.47 15.21 7.77
N THR A 188 10.90 15.30 6.51
CA THR A 188 10.07 14.95 5.35
C THR A 188 10.05 13.44 5.16
N MET A 189 8.87 12.86 5.28
CA MET A 189 8.60 11.46 4.99
C MET A 189 7.93 11.30 3.64
N VAL A 190 8.32 10.25 2.94
CA VAL A 190 7.64 9.79 1.72
C VAL A 190 6.99 8.44 2.03
N ASP A 191 5.73 8.29 1.62
CA ASP A 191 4.98 7.05 1.67
C ASP A 191 4.70 6.63 0.22
N LEU A 192 5.33 5.56 -0.22
CA LEU A 192 5.12 4.99 -1.53
C LEU A 192 4.33 3.69 -1.38
N SER A 193 3.18 3.61 -2.05
CA SER A 193 2.30 2.46 -2.00
C SER A 193 2.03 1.86 -3.38
N VAL A 194 1.89 0.54 -3.40
CA VAL A 194 1.55 -0.25 -4.59
C VAL A 194 0.36 -1.15 -4.22
N PRO A 195 -0.71 -1.19 -5.05
CA PRO A 195 -1.87 -2.02 -4.76
C PRO A 195 -1.53 -3.50 -4.78
N VAL A 196 -2.15 -4.25 -3.89
CA VAL A 196 -2.12 -5.71 -3.84
C VAL A 196 -3.45 -6.24 -4.36
N MET A 197 -3.38 -7.04 -5.41
CA MET A 197 -4.53 -7.68 -6.02
C MET A 197 -4.57 -9.14 -5.60
N LEU A 198 -5.75 -9.63 -5.23
CA LEU A 198 -6.01 -11.02 -4.92
C LEU A 198 -7.12 -11.53 -5.85
N ARG A 199 -6.83 -12.50 -6.72
CA ARG A 199 -7.78 -13.05 -7.70
C ARG A 199 -8.52 -12.00 -8.54
N GLY A 200 -7.81 -10.92 -8.88
CA GLY A 200 -8.37 -9.82 -9.68
C GLY A 200 -9.13 -8.76 -8.88
N GLU A 201 -9.32 -8.95 -7.57
CA GLU A 201 -9.93 -7.97 -6.67
C GLU A 201 -8.87 -7.16 -5.92
N HIS A 202 -9.14 -5.88 -5.71
CA HIS A 202 -8.27 -5.03 -4.92
C HIS A 202 -8.41 -5.38 -3.42
N TRP A 203 -7.35 -5.98 -2.88
CA TRP A 203 -7.30 -6.38 -1.47
C TRP A 203 -6.85 -5.25 -0.55
N GLY A 204 -5.84 -4.53 -0.96
CA GLY A 204 -5.21 -3.47 -0.18
C GLY A 204 -3.94 -2.97 -0.85
N ALA A 205 -2.93 -2.62 -0.06
CA ALA A 205 -1.66 -2.12 -0.59
C ALA A 205 -0.47 -2.52 0.28
N VAL A 206 0.70 -2.63 -0.33
CA VAL A 206 1.96 -2.50 0.40
C VAL A 206 2.33 -1.03 0.48
N ARG A 207 3.00 -0.66 1.58
CA ARG A 207 3.47 0.71 1.82
C ARG A 207 4.92 0.68 2.29
N ILE A 208 5.75 1.51 1.68
CA ILE A 208 7.12 1.77 2.14
C ILE A 208 7.20 3.23 2.56
N GLY A 209 7.40 3.45 3.85
CA GLY A 209 7.68 4.78 4.41
C GLY A 209 9.17 5.01 4.56
N TYR A 210 9.70 6.08 3.97
CA TYR A 210 11.13 6.37 3.98
C TYR A 210 11.43 7.86 4.11
N ARG A 211 12.66 8.19 4.53
CA ARG A 211 13.16 9.56 4.59
C ARG A 211 13.54 10.00 3.19
N ALA A 212 13.06 11.18 2.78
CA ALA A 212 13.52 11.79 1.54
C ALA A 212 15.01 12.12 1.66
N ILE A 213 15.78 11.78 0.63
CA ILE A 213 17.13 12.31 0.49
C ILE A 213 16.97 13.71 -0.10
N GLU A 214 17.33 14.74 0.67
CA GLU A 214 17.37 16.11 0.15
C GLU A 214 18.45 16.17 -0.95
N ALA A 215 18.04 16.60 -2.13
CA ALA A 215 19.01 16.92 -3.18
C ALA A 215 19.88 18.08 -2.68
N LYS A 216 21.18 17.83 -2.54
CA LYS A 216 22.15 18.87 -2.23
C LYS A 216 22.31 19.84 -3.39
#